data_1705f9625ecf474480df5760b919e2f7
#
_entry.id   1705f9625ecf474480df5760b919e2f7
#
_cell.length_a   1.000
_cell.length_b   1.000
_cell.length_c   1.000
_cell.angle_alpha   90.00
_cell.angle_beta   90.00
_cell.angle_gamma   90.00
#
_symmetry.space_group_name_H-M   'P 1'
#
loop_
_entity.id
_entity.type
_entity.pdbx_description
1 polymer ?
#
loop_
_entity_poly.entity_id
_entity_poly.type
_entity_poly.pdbx_seq_one_letter_code
_entity_poly.pdbx_strand_id
1 'polypeptide(L)'
;MRRKVTRRDFMKGAAIVAASGMLAGCSGGEGPSAPDNSEKPSTSEKPAESNSSSSSSSSSSESESASSSKPEEEDGIKWTYSKNSDGTITLKGYDKNAEKVPAGELIIPEKYDGYTVSAIGYRCLYKNNDIESVIVPNCIQTIGQQTFYQCKNLTSVSLTDGLKKIEESAFSGCNLDGLTLPVSLTKVGADAFAGNISLTDAVILGKTEFGSGTFRGCKNLVAVSFKNSIRELPSEMFRECEKLQNIVLPTGLKTLGSYIFCGCSLLESIVLPNTLTDIGRYGFGLCKSLRSIEIPKGVAKISEWIFTECTNLNSVKLEETVRVIEKGAFDNCSALATIKLPRTMSEIQSVAFWHCSGLQKIALPENISTISNQTFQFCVSLRDIYIPASVTTIESCAFDKCTALSNVYFGGSKAKWDSILISAGMPFYDTYNGNKYLTTDIMNRYWNQTAASIGY
;
A
#
# COMPACT_ATOMS: atom_id res chain seq x y z
N MET A 1 6.56 17.78 28.66
CA MET A 1 7.30 16.50 28.52
C MET A 1 6.49 15.56 27.65
N ARG A 2 6.77 15.50 26.34
CA ARG A 2 6.11 14.58 25.41
C ARG A 2 6.85 13.23 25.46
N ARG A 3 6.13 12.16 25.77
CA ARG A 3 6.66 10.80 25.82
C ARG A 3 7.04 10.37 24.39
N LYS A 4 8.33 10.11 24.12
CA LYS A 4 8.75 9.42 22.89
C LYS A 4 8.08 8.04 22.86
N VAL A 5 7.27 7.79 21.82
CA VAL A 5 6.71 6.45 21.58
C VAL A 5 7.87 5.55 21.15
N THR A 6 8.18 4.56 21.96
CA THR A 6 9.30 3.66 21.67
C THR A 6 8.85 2.50 20.77
N ARG A 7 9.82 1.90 20.04
CA ARG A 7 9.64 0.70 19.19
C ARG A 7 8.85 -0.42 19.90
N ARG A 8 8.96 -0.48 21.23
CA ARG A 8 8.30 -1.48 22.08
C ARG A 8 6.79 -1.21 22.25
N ASP A 9 6.37 0.05 22.20
CA ASP A 9 4.94 0.44 22.31
C ASP A 9 4.22 0.22 20.98
N PHE A 10 4.93 0.39 19.85
CA PHE A 10 4.42 0.10 18.51
C PHE A 10 4.16 -1.41 18.28
N MET A 11 5.08 -2.26 18.73
CA MET A 11 4.96 -3.72 18.60
C MET A 11 3.82 -4.30 19.43
N LYS A 12 3.46 -3.69 20.57
CA LYS A 12 2.30 -4.14 21.38
C LYS A 12 0.96 -3.83 20.72
N GLY A 13 0.85 -2.75 19.94
CA GLY A 13 -0.36 -2.43 19.16
C GLY A 13 -0.58 -3.36 17.96
N ALA A 14 0.50 -3.76 17.29
CA ALA A 14 0.43 -4.65 16.13
C ALA A 14 0.14 -6.12 16.50
N ALA A 15 0.62 -6.58 17.66
CA ALA A 15 0.41 -7.96 18.12
C ALA A 15 -1.05 -8.27 18.51
N ILE A 16 -1.83 -7.27 18.91
CA ILE A 16 -3.24 -7.46 19.31
C ILE A 16 -4.17 -7.68 18.10
N VAL A 17 -3.80 -7.17 16.92
CA VAL A 17 -4.61 -7.35 15.70
C VAL A 17 -4.32 -8.68 15.00
N ALA A 18 -3.11 -9.23 15.17
CA ALA A 18 -2.73 -10.52 14.58
C ALA A 18 -3.26 -11.75 15.36
N ALA A 19 -3.63 -11.58 16.63
CA ALA A 19 -4.10 -12.69 17.50
C ALA A 19 -5.61 -12.96 17.42
N SER A 20 -6.41 -12.10 16.77
CA SER A 20 -7.87 -12.28 16.64
C SER A 20 -8.33 -12.97 15.37
N GLY A 21 -7.41 -13.42 14.50
CA GLY A 21 -7.71 -14.06 13.22
C GLY A 21 -7.46 -15.58 13.12
N MET A 22 -6.99 -16.24 14.19
CA MET A 22 -6.75 -17.69 14.16
C MET A 22 -7.33 -18.36 15.40
N LEU A 23 -8.62 -18.70 15.38
CA LEU A 23 -9.21 -19.80 16.14
C LEU A 23 -10.68 -20.00 15.72
N ALA A 24 -10.91 -20.78 14.68
CA ALA A 24 -12.14 -21.53 14.48
C ALA A 24 -11.85 -22.72 13.58
N GLY A 25 -11.68 -23.88 14.19
CA GLY A 25 -11.59 -25.15 13.47
C GLY A 25 -11.34 -26.35 14.39
N CYS A 26 -12.42 -27.06 14.71
CA CYS A 26 -12.52 -28.47 15.12
C CYS A 26 -12.32 -28.87 16.59
N SER A 27 -13.38 -29.18 17.31
CA SER A 27 -13.85 -30.56 17.52
C SER A 27 -15.07 -30.61 18.45
N GLY A 28 -15.97 -31.56 18.20
CA GLY A 28 -17.27 -31.70 18.80
C GLY A 28 -17.27 -32.39 20.19
N GLY A 29 -18.46 -32.40 20.80
CA GLY A 29 -18.80 -33.25 21.91
C GLY A 29 -19.77 -32.62 22.92
N GLU A 30 -21.05 -32.91 22.72
CA GLU A 30 -22.13 -33.10 23.70
C GLU A 30 -22.35 -32.16 24.91
N GLY A 31 -23.59 -31.62 24.98
CA GLY A 31 -24.19 -30.93 26.11
C GLY A 31 -24.63 -31.86 27.26
N PRO A 32 -25.43 -31.47 28.27
CA PRO A 32 -26.61 -30.60 28.20
C PRO A 32 -26.87 -29.65 29.40
N SER A 33 -27.94 -28.88 29.30
CA SER A 33 -28.90 -28.36 30.29
C SER A 33 -28.59 -27.04 31.05
N ALA A 34 -29.50 -26.10 30.80
CA ALA A 34 -29.86 -24.94 31.61
C ALA A 34 -30.60 -25.38 32.92
N PRO A 35 -30.85 -24.51 33.93
CA PRO A 35 -31.84 -23.44 33.79
C PRO A 35 -31.53 -22.13 34.57
N ASP A 36 -32.00 -21.03 34.00
CA ASP A 36 -33.06 -20.12 34.49
C ASP A 36 -32.95 -19.50 35.90
N ASN A 37 -32.93 -18.21 35.99
CA ASN A 37 -33.86 -17.30 36.64
C ASN A 37 -33.27 -15.90 36.90
N SER A 38 -33.86 -14.95 36.23
CA SER A 38 -34.59 -13.78 36.75
C SER A 38 -33.98 -12.99 37.95
N GLU A 39 -33.76 -11.71 37.76
CA GLU A 39 -34.59 -10.61 38.28
C GLU A 39 -33.89 -9.25 38.16
N LYS A 40 -34.60 -8.32 37.56
CA LYS A 40 -34.52 -6.88 37.80
C LYS A 40 -35.50 -6.56 38.95
N PRO A 41 -35.49 -5.46 39.70
CA PRO A 41 -35.53 -4.10 39.20
C PRO A 41 -34.96 -2.95 40.06
N SER A 42 -34.82 -1.80 39.41
CA SER A 42 -35.27 -0.43 39.74
C SER A 42 -34.70 0.36 40.92
N THR A 43 -34.45 1.57 40.61
CA THR A 43 -34.98 2.93 40.88
C THR A 43 -34.01 3.86 41.64
N SER A 44 -33.83 5.03 40.95
CA SER A 44 -33.99 6.42 41.41
C SER A 44 -33.15 6.87 42.59
N GLU A 45 -32.52 8.02 42.61
CA GLU A 45 -32.98 9.39 42.52
C GLU A 45 -31.79 10.36 42.60
N LYS A 46 -31.95 11.48 41.91
CA LYS A 46 -31.29 12.76 42.21
C LYS A 46 -32.09 13.49 43.27
N PRO A 47 -31.59 14.44 44.12
CA PRO A 47 -31.42 15.80 43.67
C PRO A 47 -30.40 16.72 44.43
N ALA A 48 -30.17 17.84 43.78
CA ALA A 48 -30.22 19.28 44.18
C ALA A 48 -29.07 19.92 44.95
N GLU A 49 -28.53 20.89 44.29
CA GLU A 49 -28.23 22.30 44.57
C GLU A 49 -28.04 22.77 46.02
N SER A 50 -26.98 23.61 46.22
CA SER A 50 -27.20 24.94 46.80
C SER A 50 -25.99 25.86 46.66
N ASN A 51 -26.31 27.07 46.27
CA ASN A 51 -25.55 28.31 46.19
C ASN A 51 -24.99 28.79 47.53
N SER A 52 -23.92 29.63 47.45
CA SER A 52 -23.86 31.02 48.00
C SER A 52 -22.43 31.57 47.85
N SER A 53 -22.15 32.57 47.02
CA SER A 53 -22.13 34.03 47.16
C SER A 53 -21.40 34.58 48.41
N SER A 54 -20.39 35.41 48.13
CA SER A 54 -20.13 36.81 48.57
C SER A 54 -18.65 37.17 48.39
N SER A 55 -18.28 38.08 47.52
CA SER A 55 -18.10 39.55 47.57
C SER A 55 -17.13 40.07 48.63
N SER A 56 -16.10 40.78 48.15
CA SER A 56 -15.70 42.16 48.39
C SER A 56 -14.22 42.39 48.08
N SER A 57 -13.87 43.15 47.07
CA SER A 57 -13.51 44.55 47.01
C SER A 57 -12.21 44.98 47.71
N SER A 58 -11.34 45.53 46.95
CA SER A 58 -10.66 46.83 46.90
C SER A 58 -9.13 46.70 46.81
N SER A 59 -8.52 47.25 45.92
CA SER A 59 -8.07 48.57 45.49
C SER A 59 -6.57 48.57 45.21
N SER A 60 -6.28 49.01 43.97
CA SER A 60 -5.20 49.88 43.51
C SER A 60 -3.78 49.74 44.02
N SER A 61 -2.87 49.45 43.09
CA SER A 61 -1.75 50.38 42.82
C SER A 61 -1.09 50.02 41.51
N GLU A 62 -1.06 50.98 40.61
CA GLU A 62 -0.28 51.03 39.41
C GLU A 62 1.20 50.85 39.71
N SER A 63 1.87 49.97 39.02
CA SER A 63 3.27 50.12 38.69
C SER A 63 3.45 49.62 37.25
N GLU A 64 3.57 50.59 36.33
CA GLU A 64 4.12 50.36 35.01
C GLU A 64 5.51 49.73 35.17
N SER A 65 5.58 48.45 34.83
CA SER A 65 6.84 47.88 34.39
C SER A 65 6.71 47.63 32.89
N ALA A 66 7.23 48.58 32.10
CA ALA A 66 7.59 48.38 30.72
C ALA A 66 8.50 47.16 30.68
N SER A 67 7.94 45.97 30.36
CA SER A 67 8.75 44.86 29.93
C SER A 67 9.24 45.24 28.53
N SER A 68 10.47 45.71 28.43
CA SER A 68 11.22 45.77 27.20
C SER A 68 11.22 44.33 26.66
N SER A 69 10.41 44.08 25.64
CA SER A 69 10.56 42.88 24.82
C SER A 69 11.98 42.92 24.25
N LYS A 70 12.83 42.04 24.78
CA LYS A 70 14.11 41.73 24.19
C LYS A 70 13.86 41.44 22.70
N PRO A 71 14.59 42.06 21.76
CA PRO A 71 14.47 41.71 20.36
C PRO A 71 14.67 40.20 20.28
N GLU A 72 13.73 39.48 19.65
CA GLU A 72 13.94 38.07 19.34
C GLU A 72 15.25 38.00 18.56
N GLU A 73 16.24 37.27 19.10
CA GLU A 73 17.55 37.11 18.45
C GLU A 73 17.29 36.48 17.09
N GLU A 74 17.45 37.23 16.02
CA GLU A 74 17.52 36.65 14.68
C GLU A 74 18.63 35.60 14.69
N ASP A 75 18.37 34.42 14.11
CA ASP A 75 19.30 33.28 14.05
C ASP A 75 20.66 33.63 13.41
N GLY A 76 20.82 34.87 12.99
CA GLY A 76 22.02 35.43 12.31
C GLY A 76 22.11 34.98 10.84
N ILE A 77 21.17 34.15 10.36
CA ILE A 77 21.11 33.75 8.96
C ILE A 77 20.45 34.87 8.14
N LYS A 78 21.08 35.31 7.07
CA LYS A 78 20.52 36.32 6.16
C LYS A 78 19.58 35.61 5.16
N TRP A 79 18.28 35.52 5.51
CA TRP A 79 17.27 34.97 4.65
C TRP A 79 16.86 35.93 3.53
N THR A 80 16.59 35.36 2.35
CA THR A 80 15.88 36.05 1.26
C THR A 80 14.42 35.61 1.28
N TYR A 81 13.50 36.55 1.03
CA TYR A 81 12.07 36.27 1.14
C TYR A 81 11.22 37.03 0.13
N SER A 82 9.97 36.65 -0.01
CA SER A 82 8.92 37.42 -0.70
C SER A 82 7.75 37.65 0.24
N LYS A 83 7.13 38.84 0.13
CA LYS A 83 5.91 39.18 0.87
C LYS A 83 4.70 38.47 0.24
N ASN A 84 3.84 37.95 1.07
CA ASN A 84 2.58 37.32 0.69
C ASN A 84 1.45 38.39 0.78
N SER A 85 0.32 38.11 0.12
CA SER A 85 -0.85 39.01 0.11
C SER A 85 -1.52 39.20 1.48
N ASP A 86 -1.28 38.26 2.40
CA ASP A 86 -1.82 38.26 3.77
C ASP A 86 -0.89 38.98 4.79
N GLY A 87 0.17 39.61 4.32
CA GLY A 87 1.13 40.31 5.17
C GLY A 87 2.22 39.43 5.79
N THR A 88 2.18 38.12 5.54
CA THR A 88 3.25 37.19 5.93
C THR A 88 4.34 37.12 4.89
N ILE A 89 5.39 36.33 5.15
CA ILE A 89 6.48 36.12 4.18
C ILE A 89 6.71 34.63 3.89
N THR A 90 7.27 34.38 2.70
CA THR A 90 7.81 33.08 2.29
C THR A 90 9.33 33.19 2.15
N LEU A 91 10.07 32.34 2.89
CA LEU A 91 11.53 32.26 2.73
C LEU A 91 11.85 31.68 1.34
N LYS A 92 12.77 32.28 0.61
CA LYS A 92 13.17 31.91 -0.76
C LYS A 92 14.57 31.29 -0.84
N GLY A 93 15.39 31.55 0.16
CA GLY A 93 16.77 31.11 0.25
C GLY A 93 17.51 31.91 1.31
N TYR A 94 18.83 31.87 1.26
CA TYR A 94 19.71 32.59 2.16
C TYR A 94 20.94 33.11 1.42
N ASP A 95 21.59 34.11 1.99
CA ASP A 95 22.87 34.62 1.48
C ASP A 95 23.98 33.62 1.81
N LYS A 96 24.51 32.95 0.79
CA LYS A 96 25.58 31.96 0.92
C LYS A 96 26.95 32.54 1.33
N ASN A 97 27.10 33.84 1.21
CA ASN A 97 28.33 34.56 1.59
C ASN A 97 28.21 35.22 2.98
N ALA A 98 27.06 35.04 3.65
CA ALA A 98 26.91 35.53 5.02
C ALA A 98 27.83 34.78 5.98
N GLU A 99 28.18 35.38 7.09
CA GLU A 99 29.01 34.78 8.15
C GLU A 99 28.34 33.50 8.72
N LYS A 100 27.00 33.52 8.79
CA LYS A 100 26.22 32.38 9.25
C LYS A 100 25.27 31.89 8.17
N VAL A 101 25.35 30.61 7.88
CA VAL A 101 24.50 29.87 6.91
C VAL A 101 23.77 28.72 7.60
N PRO A 102 22.66 28.21 7.06
CA PRO A 102 21.94 27.08 7.62
C PRO A 102 22.82 25.82 7.71
N ALA A 103 23.06 25.32 8.93
CA ALA A 103 23.85 24.13 9.22
C ALA A 103 23.45 23.48 10.54
N GLY A 104 23.82 22.22 10.76
CA GLY A 104 23.53 21.44 11.97
C GLY A 104 22.05 21.37 12.30
N GLU A 105 21.66 21.73 13.52
CA GLU A 105 20.25 21.90 13.90
C GLU A 105 19.74 23.27 13.43
N LEU A 106 18.84 23.25 12.48
CA LEU A 106 18.22 24.45 11.93
C LEU A 106 16.83 24.66 12.52
N ILE A 107 16.62 25.76 13.23
CA ILE A 107 15.30 26.22 13.65
C ILE A 107 14.82 27.24 12.63
N ILE A 108 13.71 26.96 11.93
CA ILE A 108 13.11 27.94 11.02
C ILE A 108 12.56 29.10 11.85
N PRO A 109 12.88 30.36 11.54
CA PRO A 109 12.42 31.51 12.32
C PRO A 109 10.90 31.70 12.22
N GLU A 110 10.23 32.01 13.34
CA GLU A 110 8.80 32.38 13.34
C GLU A 110 8.56 33.73 12.70
N LYS A 111 9.52 34.62 12.88
CA LYS A 111 9.54 36.00 12.31
C LYS A 111 10.88 36.32 11.69
N TYR A 112 10.87 37.09 10.63
CA TYR A 112 12.04 37.62 9.99
C TYR A 112 11.74 38.99 9.41
N ASP A 113 12.63 39.98 9.65
CA ASP A 113 12.47 41.38 9.24
C ASP A 113 11.09 41.97 9.64
N GLY A 114 10.62 41.61 10.86
CA GLY A 114 9.35 42.08 11.43
C GLY A 114 8.09 41.36 10.88
N TYR A 115 8.23 40.46 9.92
CA TYR A 115 7.13 39.72 9.30
C TYR A 115 7.04 38.29 9.84
N THR A 116 5.81 37.76 9.99
CA THR A 116 5.60 36.33 10.30
C THR A 116 5.97 35.48 9.09
N VAL A 117 6.79 34.43 9.29
CA VAL A 117 7.13 33.46 8.27
C VAL A 117 6.02 32.42 8.19
N SER A 118 5.31 32.33 7.08
CA SER A 118 4.23 31.38 6.88
C SER A 118 4.59 30.22 5.95
N ALA A 119 5.69 30.33 5.20
CA ALA A 119 6.10 29.29 4.28
C ALA A 119 7.62 29.26 4.05
N ILE A 120 8.12 28.06 3.72
CA ILE A 120 9.46 27.86 3.18
C ILE A 120 9.29 27.55 1.69
N GLY A 121 9.86 28.34 0.82
CA GLY A 121 9.58 28.36 -0.61
C GLY A 121 10.36 27.33 -1.43
N TYR A 122 10.14 27.40 -2.74
CA TYR A 122 10.78 26.55 -3.73
C TYR A 122 12.30 26.56 -3.60
N ARG A 123 12.87 25.35 -3.42
CA ARG A 123 14.32 25.11 -3.33
C ARG A 123 15.08 25.97 -2.30
N CYS A 124 14.41 26.48 -1.28
CA CYS A 124 15.01 27.39 -0.29
C CYS A 124 16.30 26.82 0.32
N LEU A 125 16.33 25.54 0.63
CA LEU A 125 17.45 24.81 1.25
C LEU A 125 17.92 23.61 0.39
N TYR A 126 17.69 23.68 -0.91
CA TYR A 126 17.99 22.64 -1.89
C TYR A 126 19.45 22.19 -1.85
N LYS A 127 19.66 20.86 -1.65
CA LYS A 127 20.99 20.24 -1.57
C LYS A 127 21.91 20.81 -0.48
N ASN A 128 21.34 21.40 0.56
CA ASN A 128 22.13 21.81 1.70
C ASN A 128 22.46 20.58 2.57
N ASN A 129 23.70 20.09 2.47
CA ASN A 129 24.15 18.92 3.22
C ASN A 129 24.75 19.29 4.59
N ASP A 130 24.79 20.56 4.96
CA ASP A 130 25.29 21.01 6.25
C ASP A 130 24.21 20.95 7.33
N ILE A 131 22.91 20.80 6.93
CA ILE A 131 21.77 20.66 7.85
C ILE A 131 21.61 19.20 8.26
N GLU A 132 21.56 18.94 9.57
CA GLU A 132 21.37 17.60 10.17
C GLU A 132 19.95 17.40 10.71
N SER A 133 19.34 18.46 11.28
CA SER A 133 17.96 18.43 11.76
C SER A 133 17.26 19.76 11.48
N VAL A 134 15.92 19.69 11.38
CA VAL A 134 15.07 20.89 11.15
C VAL A 134 13.90 20.91 12.12
N ILE A 135 13.70 22.06 12.77
CA ILE A 135 12.50 22.35 13.56
C ILE A 135 11.63 23.35 12.78
N VAL A 136 10.42 22.91 12.42
CA VAL A 136 9.43 23.73 11.70
C VAL A 136 8.41 24.25 12.70
N PRO A 137 8.33 25.57 12.96
CA PRO A 137 7.42 26.16 13.94
C PRO A 137 5.95 26.16 13.46
N ASN A 138 5.04 26.44 14.40
CA ASN A 138 3.59 26.38 14.14
C ASN A 138 3.07 27.43 13.12
N CYS A 139 3.78 28.52 12.93
CA CYS A 139 3.40 29.55 11.95
C CYS A 139 3.58 29.09 10.50
N ILE A 140 4.40 28.09 10.24
CA ILE A 140 4.64 27.54 8.90
C ILE A 140 3.46 26.68 8.46
N GLN A 141 2.79 27.14 7.40
CA GLN A 141 1.67 26.43 6.79
C GLN A 141 2.08 25.59 5.57
N THR A 142 3.16 25.99 4.87
CA THR A 142 3.59 25.32 3.64
C THR A 142 5.10 25.12 3.60
N ILE A 143 5.51 23.88 3.27
CA ILE A 143 6.87 23.57 2.85
C ILE A 143 6.82 23.37 1.34
N GLY A 144 7.50 24.24 0.60
CA GLY A 144 7.44 24.34 -0.85
C GLY A 144 8.14 23.19 -1.58
N GLN A 145 7.95 23.19 -2.89
CA GLN A 145 8.52 22.17 -3.78
C GLN A 145 10.06 22.16 -3.67
N GLN A 146 10.62 20.94 -3.49
CA GLN A 146 12.05 20.69 -3.43
C GLN A 146 12.81 21.51 -2.35
N THR A 147 12.13 21.98 -1.31
CA THR A 147 12.75 22.81 -0.25
C THR A 147 14.01 22.17 0.32
N PHE A 148 13.94 20.90 0.74
CA PHE A 148 15.04 20.13 1.31
C PHE A 148 15.49 18.99 0.37
N TYR A 149 15.24 19.12 -0.92
CA TYR A 149 15.59 18.07 -1.89
C TYR A 149 17.08 17.73 -1.81
N GLN A 150 17.40 16.43 -1.59
CA GLN A 150 18.75 15.92 -1.46
C GLN A 150 19.61 16.60 -0.37
N CYS A 151 19.02 17.03 0.74
CA CYS A 151 19.75 17.36 1.97
C CYS A 151 20.18 16.02 2.62
N LYS A 152 21.30 15.46 2.17
CA LYS A 152 21.69 14.07 2.48
C LYS A 152 22.04 13.81 3.95
N ASN A 153 22.41 14.86 4.69
CA ASN A 153 22.71 14.75 6.11
C ASN A 153 21.51 15.06 7.00
N LEU A 154 20.36 15.44 6.41
CA LEU A 154 19.13 15.69 7.16
C LEU A 154 18.52 14.36 7.64
N THR A 155 18.68 14.08 8.93
CA THR A 155 18.21 12.83 9.58
C THR A 155 16.93 13.01 10.36
N SER A 156 16.60 14.24 10.76
CA SER A 156 15.43 14.51 11.60
C SER A 156 14.67 15.76 11.17
N VAL A 157 13.34 15.68 11.19
CA VAL A 157 12.46 16.83 10.99
C VAL A 157 11.35 16.84 12.03
N SER A 158 11.19 17.96 12.74
CA SER A 158 10.07 18.19 13.65
C SER A 158 9.00 19.01 12.94
N LEU A 159 7.90 18.37 12.55
CA LEU A 159 6.74 19.00 11.92
C LEU A 159 5.66 19.28 12.96
N THR A 160 5.06 20.45 12.93
CA THR A 160 4.08 20.90 13.92
C THR A 160 2.66 21.02 13.36
N ASP A 161 1.67 21.20 14.23
CA ASP A 161 0.24 21.24 13.87
C ASP A 161 -0.19 22.54 13.14
N GLY A 162 0.74 23.47 12.84
CA GLY A 162 0.50 24.58 11.91
C GLY A 162 0.54 24.19 10.45
N LEU A 163 1.29 23.13 10.14
CA LEU A 163 1.58 22.72 8.77
C LEU A 163 0.36 22.15 8.06
N LYS A 164 0.03 22.69 6.88
CA LYS A 164 -1.10 22.29 6.04
C LYS A 164 -0.65 21.55 4.79
N LYS A 165 0.49 21.89 4.23
CA LYS A 165 0.94 21.41 2.93
C LYS A 165 2.45 21.15 2.89
N ILE A 166 2.82 20.00 2.35
CA ILE A 166 4.18 19.66 1.92
C ILE A 166 4.09 19.45 0.41
N GLU A 167 4.89 20.22 -0.35
CA GLU A 167 4.83 20.15 -1.81
C GLU A 167 5.72 19.04 -2.40
N GLU A 168 5.69 18.94 -3.73
CA GLU A 168 6.38 17.90 -4.50
C GLU A 168 7.88 17.85 -4.16
N SER A 169 8.38 16.63 -3.92
CA SER A 169 9.79 16.33 -3.66
C SER A 169 10.43 17.13 -2.52
N ALA A 170 9.63 17.70 -1.59
CA ALA A 170 10.13 18.62 -0.57
C ALA A 170 11.27 18.05 0.28
N PHE A 171 11.23 16.77 0.63
CA PHE A 171 12.25 16.01 1.38
C PHE A 171 12.80 14.82 0.59
N SER A 172 12.67 14.82 -0.72
CA SER A 172 13.15 13.69 -1.53
C SER A 172 14.66 13.57 -1.48
N GLY A 173 15.15 12.35 -1.22
CA GLY A 173 16.58 12.02 -1.16
C GLY A 173 17.31 12.58 0.06
N CYS A 174 16.58 12.90 1.13
CA CYS A 174 17.14 13.11 2.47
C CYS A 174 17.47 11.75 3.12
N ASN A 175 17.88 11.78 4.38
CA ASN A 175 18.27 10.59 5.13
C ASN A 175 17.51 10.49 6.47
N LEU A 176 16.20 10.84 6.45
CA LEU A 176 15.35 10.83 7.64
C LEU A 176 15.30 9.44 8.28
N ASP A 177 15.40 9.36 9.61
CA ASP A 177 15.36 8.10 10.36
C ASP A 177 13.92 7.66 10.67
N GLY A 178 13.05 8.61 11.02
CA GLY A 178 11.64 8.43 11.32
C GLY A 178 10.81 9.63 10.91
N LEU A 179 9.50 9.46 10.73
CA LEU A 179 8.62 10.53 10.30
C LEU A 179 7.28 10.49 11.01
N THR A 180 6.87 11.64 11.56
CA THR A 180 5.49 11.84 12.03
C THR A 180 4.86 13.01 11.29
N LEU A 181 3.81 12.72 10.51
CA LEU A 181 3.02 13.74 9.81
C LEU A 181 1.91 14.23 10.75
N PRO A 182 1.79 15.56 10.99
CA PRO A 182 0.86 16.13 11.98
C PRO A 182 -0.61 16.00 11.56
N VAL A 183 -1.51 16.12 12.54
CA VAL A 183 -2.96 16.02 12.31
C VAL A 183 -3.50 17.11 11.38
N SER A 184 -2.86 18.27 11.38
CA SER A 184 -3.22 19.45 10.57
C SER A 184 -2.89 19.31 9.08
N LEU A 185 -2.02 18.35 8.71
CA LEU A 185 -1.51 18.19 7.36
C LEU A 185 -2.60 17.64 6.43
N THR A 186 -3.01 18.43 5.45
CA THR A 186 -4.07 18.07 4.51
C THR A 186 -3.55 17.54 3.18
N LYS A 187 -2.34 17.94 2.78
CA LYS A 187 -1.77 17.56 1.47
C LYS A 187 -0.28 17.30 1.52
N VAL A 188 0.14 16.22 0.89
CA VAL A 188 1.53 15.86 0.61
C VAL A 188 1.69 15.65 -0.88
N GLY A 189 2.63 16.37 -1.49
CA GLY A 189 2.91 16.31 -2.93
C GLY A 189 3.57 15.00 -3.37
N ALA A 190 3.68 14.83 -4.69
CA ALA A 190 4.34 13.68 -5.29
C ALA A 190 5.82 13.61 -4.84
N ASP A 191 6.31 12.38 -4.63
CA ASP A 191 7.69 12.10 -4.24
C ASP A 191 8.21 12.88 -3.01
N ALA A 192 7.31 13.41 -2.16
CA ALA A 192 7.71 14.35 -1.08
C ALA A 192 8.76 13.77 -0.14
N PHE A 193 8.73 12.48 0.13
CA PHE A 193 9.70 11.75 0.97
C PHE A 193 10.41 10.62 0.22
N ALA A 194 10.36 10.62 -1.13
CA ALA A 194 10.97 9.56 -1.92
C ALA A 194 12.47 9.45 -1.66
N GLY A 195 12.99 8.22 -1.63
CA GLY A 195 14.43 7.96 -1.51
C GLY A 195 15.05 8.28 -0.15
N ASN A 196 14.25 8.42 0.91
CA ASN A 196 14.75 8.47 2.28
C ASN A 196 15.16 7.06 2.73
N ILE A 197 16.40 6.68 2.40
CA ILE A 197 16.86 5.30 2.56
C ILE A 197 17.04 4.87 4.01
N SER A 198 17.17 5.79 4.96
CA SER A 198 17.27 5.51 6.39
C SER A 198 15.92 5.43 7.09
N LEU A 199 14.83 5.87 6.44
CA LEU A 199 13.50 5.91 7.04
C LEU A 199 13.02 4.51 7.42
N THR A 200 12.78 4.28 8.73
CA THR A 200 12.35 2.98 9.25
C THR A 200 10.86 2.91 9.53
N ASP A 201 10.25 4.03 9.89
CA ASP A 201 8.83 4.12 10.22
C ASP A 201 8.22 5.46 9.87
N ALA A 202 6.92 5.44 9.55
CA ALA A 202 6.12 6.64 9.32
C ALA A 202 4.78 6.56 10.04
N VAL A 203 4.41 7.64 10.76
CA VAL A 203 3.14 7.79 11.45
C VAL A 203 2.35 8.92 10.82
N ILE A 204 1.15 8.63 10.32
CA ILE A 204 0.26 9.59 9.65
C ILE A 204 -0.92 9.87 10.55
N LEU A 205 -0.94 11.06 11.16
CA LEU A 205 -1.96 11.44 12.16
C LEU A 205 -3.21 12.07 11.54
N GLY A 206 -3.06 12.76 10.39
CA GLY A 206 -4.14 13.51 9.73
C GLY A 206 -4.89 12.73 8.64
N LYS A 207 -5.97 13.34 8.15
CA LYS A 207 -6.65 12.95 6.90
C LYS A 207 -5.93 13.62 5.74
N THR A 208 -4.82 13.04 5.33
CA THR A 208 -3.90 13.62 4.37
C THR A 208 -4.14 13.05 2.97
N GLU A 209 -4.24 13.92 1.98
CA GLU A 209 -4.17 13.54 0.56
C GLU A 209 -2.71 13.40 0.15
N PHE A 210 -2.37 12.28 -0.47
CA PHE A 210 -1.00 11.98 -0.89
C PHE A 210 -0.85 12.05 -2.40
N GLY A 211 0.27 12.58 -2.86
CA GLY A 211 0.73 12.48 -4.25
C GLY A 211 1.42 11.14 -4.52
N SER A 212 1.57 10.82 -5.81
CA SER A 212 2.26 9.59 -6.24
C SER A 212 3.67 9.51 -5.69
N GLY A 213 4.13 8.28 -5.40
CA GLY A 213 5.52 8.04 -5.01
C GLY A 213 5.94 8.64 -3.66
N THR A 214 5.01 9.07 -2.80
CA THR A 214 5.35 9.80 -1.55
C THR A 214 6.49 9.16 -0.75
N PHE A 215 6.53 7.82 -0.62
CA PHE A 215 7.60 7.07 0.07
C PHE A 215 8.37 6.13 -0.87
N ARG A 216 8.33 6.38 -2.19
CA ARG A 216 9.00 5.53 -3.17
C ARG A 216 10.49 5.42 -2.87
N GLY A 217 11.02 4.18 -2.89
CA GLY A 217 12.44 3.94 -2.65
C GLY A 217 12.92 4.16 -1.22
N CYS A 218 12.01 4.26 -0.24
CA CYS A 218 12.37 4.23 1.19
C CYS A 218 12.71 2.79 1.58
N LYS A 219 13.89 2.31 1.15
CA LYS A 219 14.27 0.89 1.18
C LYS A 219 14.27 0.26 2.56
N ASN A 220 14.53 1.04 3.61
CA ASN A 220 14.55 0.57 4.99
C ASN A 220 13.23 0.77 5.74
N LEU A 221 12.17 1.28 5.08
CA LEU A 221 10.87 1.46 5.68
C LEU A 221 10.26 0.10 6.05
N VAL A 222 10.07 -0.13 7.36
CA VAL A 222 9.55 -1.41 7.91
C VAL A 222 8.06 -1.33 8.19
N ALA A 223 7.60 -0.16 8.66
CA ALA A 223 6.21 0.00 9.09
C ALA A 223 5.63 1.38 8.77
N VAL A 224 4.35 1.38 8.44
CA VAL A 224 3.55 2.61 8.26
C VAL A 224 2.25 2.49 9.06
N SER A 225 1.91 3.54 9.80
CA SER A 225 0.70 3.61 10.62
C SER A 225 -0.18 4.78 10.22
N PHE A 226 -1.40 4.49 9.77
CA PHE A 226 -2.44 5.48 9.51
C PHE A 226 -3.38 5.58 10.71
N LYS A 227 -3.58 6.78 11.25
CA LYS A 227 -4.47 7.03 12.40
C LYS A 227 -5.87 7.49 12.00
N ASN A 228 -6.08 7.78 10.73
CA ASN A 228 -7.35 8.22 10.18
C ASN A 228 -7.76 7.42 8.93
N SER A 229 -9.04 7.51 8.56
CA SER A 229 -9.55 6.94 7.33
C SER A 229 -9.05 7.71 6.12
N ILE A 230 -8.57 6.99 5.12
CA ILE A 230 -8.12 7.52 3.83
C ILE A 230 -8.84 6.71 2.75
N ARG A 231 -9.33 7.36 1.70
CA ARG A 231 -10.10 6.69 0.64
C ARG A 231 -9.23 6.12 -0.47
N GLU A 232 -8.07 6.70 -0.68
CA GLU A 232 -7.17 6.36 -1.78
C GLU A 232 -5.72 6.41 -1.32
N LEU A 233 -4.94 5.40 -1.68
CA LEU A 233 -3.49 5.43 -1.66
C LEU A 233 -3.01 5.54 -3.10
N PRO A 234 -2.26 6.60 -3.45
CA PRO A 234 -1.89 6.89 -4.83
C PRO A 234 -0.87 5.90 -5.38
N SER A 235 -0.68 5.98 -6.70
CA SER A 235 0.31 5.14 -7.40
C SER A 235 1.72 5.31 -6.81
N GLU A 236 2.47 4.22 -6.79
CA GLU A 236 3.88 4.18 -6.40
C GLU A 236 4.18 4.58 -4.94
N MET A 237 3.16 4.79 -4.10
CA MET A 237 3.38 5.36 -2.75
C MET A 237 4.43 4.59 -1.94
N PHE A 238 4.47 3.26 -2.03
CA PHE A 238 5.43 2.38 -1.34
C PHE A 238 6.28 1.56 -2.32
N ARG A 239 6.36 1.97 -3.59
CA ARG A 239 7.18 1.28 -4.56
C ARG A 239 8.64 1.22 -4.09
N GLU A 240 9.24 0.02 -4.18
CA GLU A 240 10.63 -0.23 -3.76
C GLU A 240 10.91 0.04 -2.26
N CYS A 241 9.88 -0.06 -1.39
CA CYS A 241 10.06 -0.14 0.05
C CYS A 241 10.44 -1.58 0.41
N GLU A 242 11.67 -1.97 0.13
CA GLU A 242 12.14 -3.37 0.15
C GLU A 242 11.93 -4.07 1.49
N LYS A 243 12.05 -3.35 2.62
CA LYS A 243 11.90 -3.87 3.98
C LYS A 243 10.49 -3.70 4.57
N LEU A 244 9.51 -3.24 3.79
CA LEU A 244 8.14 -3.10 4.29
C LEU A 244 7.56 -4.48 4.58
N GLN A 245 7.33 -4.77 5.85
CA GLN A 245 6.79 -6.04 6.34
C GLN A 245 5.40 -5.91 6.93
N ASN A 246 5.15 -4.79 7.61
CA ASN A 246 3.95 -4.57 8.40
C ASN A 246 3.29 -3.26 7.98
N ILE A 247 2.15 -3.37 7.30
CA ILE A 247 1.30 -2.23 7.00
C ILE A 247 -0.15 -2.57 7.37
N VAL A 248 -0.76 -1.70 8.16
CA VAL A 248 -2.19 -1.73 8.40
C VAL A 248 -2.84 -0.67 7.51
N LEU A 249 -3.57 -1.13 6.52
CA LEU A 249 -4.25 -0.23 5.58
C LEU A 249 -5.34 0.57 6.28
N PRO A 250 -5.55 1.85 5.91
CA PRO A 250 -6.56 2.70 6.53
C PRO A 250 -7.97 2.18 6.27
N THR A 251 -8.86 2.36 7.25
CA THR A 251 -10.28 2.05 7.11
C THR A 251 -10.93 2.95 6.06
N GLY A 252 -11.92 2.41 5.32
CA GLY A 252 -12.64 3.16 4.29
C GLY A 252 -11.90 3.29 2.96
N LEU A 253 -10.73 2.66 2.82
CA LEU A 253 -9.95 2.63 1.59
C LEU A 253 -10.76 2.02 0.44
N LYS A 254 -10.82 2.72 -0.71
CA LYS A 254 -11.53 2.31 -1.92
C LYS A 254 -10.59 1.89 -3.04
N THR A 255 -9.45 2.57 -3.15
CA THR A 255 -8.52 2.37 -4.26
C THR A 255 -7.08 2.26 -3.78
N LEU A 256 -6.35 1.34 -4.38
CA LEU A 256 -4.91 1.23 -4.35
C LEU A 256 -4.38 1.57 -5.74
N GLY A 257 -3.52 2.56 -5.85
CA GLY A 257 -2.94 3.00 -7.11
C GLY A 257 -2.01 1.97 -7.75
N SER A 258 -1.62 2.20 -8.99
CA SER A 258 -0.67 1.35 -9.71
C SER A 258 0.70 1.32 -9.02
N TYR A 259 1.37 0.16 -9.05
CA TYR A 259 2.70 -0.03 -8.46
C TYR A 259 2.77 0.25 -6.95
N ILE A 260 1.63 0.26 -6.23
CA ILE A 260 1.54 0.73 -4.84
C ILE A 260 2.54 0.04 -3.90
N PHE A 261 2.71 -1.29 -3.99
CA PHE A 261 3.68 -2.10 -3.23
C PHE A 261 4.70 -2.80 -4.12
N CYS A 262 4.85 -2.37 -5.37
CA CYS A 262 5.78 -3.00 -6.30
C CYS A 262 7.21 -2.94 -5.75
N GLY A 263 7.84 -4.12 -5.62
CA GLY A 263 9.19 -4.23 -5.06
C GLY A 263 9.27 -4.22 -3.52
N CYS A 264 8.14 -4.34 -2.80
CA CYS A 264 8.13 -4.60 -1.37
C CYS A 264 8.52 -6.07 -1.11
N SER A 265 9.80 -6.39 -1.30
CA SER A 265 10.29 -7.76 -1.39
C SER A 265 10.16 -8.57 -0.11
N LEU A 266 10.07 -7.93 1.06
CA LEU A 266 9.88 -8.57 2.37
C LEU A 266 8.43 -8.54 2.87
N LEU A 267 7.45 -8.08 2.07
CA LEU A 267 6.04 -8.12 2.43
C LEU A 267 5.53 -9.56 2.37
N GLU A 268 5.28 -10.18 3.53
CA GLU A 268 4.84 -11.59 3.62
C GLU A 268 3.34 -11.76 3.51
N SER A 269 2.58 -10.79 4.01
CA SER A 269 1.11 -10.79 3.99
C SER A 269 0.56 -9.38 4.10
N ILE A 270 -0.66 -9.17 3.61
CA ILE A 270 -1.40 -7.92 3.74
C ILE A 270 -2.89 -8.20 3.82
N VAL A 271 -3.57 -7.50 4.73
CA VAL A 271 -5.03 -7.57 4.85
C VAL A 271 -5.64 -6.42 4.05
N LEU A 272 -6.37 -6.77 3.00
CA LEU A 272 -7.10 -5.80 2.18
C LEU A 272 -8.47 -5.50 2.79
N PRO A 273 -8.85 -4.22 3.00
CA PRO A 273 -10.14 -3.89 3.59
C PRO A 273 -11.31 -4.24 2.64
N ASN A 274 -12.43 -4.70 3.20
CA ASN A 274 -13.64 -5.05 2.43
C ASN A 274 -14.27 -3.87 1.67
N THR A 275 -13.84 -2.66 1.96
CA THR A 275 -14.27 -1.45 1.26
C THR A 275 -13.57 -1.24 -0.08
N LEU A 276 -12.50 -2.00 -0.36
CA LEU A 276 -11.67 -1.85 -1.55
C LEU A 276 -12.44 -2.30 -2.80
N THR A 277 -12.36 -1.51 -3.86
CA THR A 277 -13.03 -1.76 -5.13
C THR A 277 -12.08 -1.83 -6.32
N ASP A 278 -10.88 -1.27 -6.18
CA ASP A 278 -9.89 -1.28 -7.25
C ASP A 278 -8.46 -1.39 -6.72
N ILE A 279 -7.65 -2.16 -7.44
CA ILE A 279 -6.21 -2.32 -7.20
C ILE A 279 -5.52 -2.13 -8.55
N GLY A 280 -4.66 -1.13 -8.64
CA GLY A 280 -3.97 -0.79 -9.88
C GLY A 280 -2.99 -1.85 -10.37
N ARG A 281 -2.58 -1.71 -11.63
CA ARG A 281 -1.61 -2.62 -12.26
C ARG A 281 -0.28 -2.65 -11.48
N TYR A 282 0.40 -3.80 -11.51
CA TYR A 282 1.65 -4.04 -10.76
C TYR A 282 1.51 -3.79 -9.25
N GLY A 283 0.29 -3.82 -8.70
CA GLY A 283 0.01 -3.43 -7.31
C GLY A 283 0.91 -4.12 -6.28
N PHE A 284 1.18 -5.40 -6.48
CA PHE A 284 2.04 -6.25 -5.65
C PHE A 284 3.20 -6.87 -6.46
N GLY A 285 3.50 -6.36 -7.66
CA GLY A 285 4.60 -6.89 -8.46
C GLY A 285 5.91 -6.94 -7.68
N LEU A 286 6.72 -8.01 -7.87
CA LEU A 286 8.01 -8.19 -7.17
C LEU A 286 7.91 -8.30 -5.64
N CYS A 287 6.72 -8.56 -5.07
CA CYS A 287 6.56 -8.90 -3.65
C CYS A 287 6.98 -10.36 -3.43
N LYS A 288 8.28 -10.63 -3.48
CA LYS A 288 8.84 -11.99 -3.51
C LYS A 288 8.52 -12.81 -2.26
N SER A 289 8.31 -12.18 -1.12
CA SER A 289 7.96 -12.87 0.14
C SER A 289 6.47 -13.05 0.37
N LEU A 290 5.60 -12.47 -0.48
CA LEU A 290 4.15 -12.56 -0.33
C LEU A 290 3.69 -14.01 -0.51
N ARG A 291 3.07 -14.59 0.54
CA ARG A 291 2.66 -16.01 0.58
C ARG A 291 1.18 -16.20 0.27
N SER A 292 0.36 -15.28 0.74
CA SER A 292 -1.08 -15.39 0.58
C SER A 292 -1.74 -14.03 0.46
N ILE A 293 -2.86 -13.99 -0.28
CA ILE A 293 -3.69 -12.79 -0.39
C ILE A 293 -5.15 -13.17 -0.58
N GLU A 294 -6.04 -12.43 0.06
CA GLU A 294 -7.48 -12.52 -0.14
C GLU A 294 -7.98 -11.26 -0.85
N ILE A 295 -8.59 -11.43 -2.02
CA ILE A 295 -9.14 -10.33 -2.82
C ILE A 295 -10.55 -10.02 -2.34
N PRO A 296 -10.84 -8.77 -1.90
CA PRO A 296 -12.14 -8.41 -1.35
C PRO A 296 -13.27 -8.45 -2.37
N LYS A 297 -14.51 -8.66 -1.89
CA LYS A 297 -15.73 -8.73 -2.74
C LYS A 297 -15.98 -7.49 -3.61
N GLY A 298 -15.43 -6.33 -3.27
CA GLY A 298 -15.57 -5.11 -4.06
C GLY A 298 -14.77 -5.13 -5.37
N VAL A 299 -13.75 -5.97 -5.46
CA VAL A 299 -12.82 -6.02 -6.60
C VAL A 299 -13.37 -6.95 -7.68
N ALA A 300 -13.62 -6.38 -8.86
CA ALA A 300 -14.24 -7.12 -9.98
C ALA A 300 -13.21 -7.70 -10.98
N LYS A 301 -11.96 -7.27 -10.91
CA LYS A 301 -10.90 -7.72 -11.82
C LYS A 301 -9.56 -7.87 -11.10
N ILE A 302 -8.75 -8.79 -11.56
CA ILE A 302 -7.34 -8.95 -11.16
C ILE A 302 -6.52 -8.21 -12.19
N SER A 303 -5.97 -7.07 -11.79
CA SER A 303 -5.36 -6.09 -12.69
C SER A 303 -4.08 -6.61 -13.34
N GLU A 304 -3.69 -5.94 -14.42
CA GLU A 304 -2.54 -6.28 -15.24
C GLU A 304 -1.24 -6.34 -14.42
N TRP A 305 -0.51 -7.48 -14.50
CA TRP A 305 0.79 -7.72 -13.83
C TRP A 305 0.76 -7.55 -12.31
N ILE A 306 -0.42 -7.62 -11.68
CA ILE A 306 -0.61 -7.28 -10.25
C ILE A 306 0.27 -8.10 -9.31
N PHE A 307 0.50 -9.40 -9.61
CA PHE A 307 1.34 -10.32 -8.82
C PHE A 307 2.56 -10.83 -9.60
N THR A 308 2.99 -10.12 -10.66
CA THR A 308 4.19 -10.55 -11.41
C THR A 308 5.38 -10.70 -10.46
N GLU A 309 6.17 -11.79 -10.63
CA GLU A 309 7.34 -12.09 -9.81
C GLU A 309 7.04 -12.30 -8.29
N CYS A 310 5.79 -12.59 -7.91
CA CYS A 310 5.46 -13.02 -6.55
C CYS A 310 5.81 -14.49 -6.34
N THR A 311 7.11 -14.81 -6.34
CA THR A 311 7.62 -16.18 -6.43
C THR A 311 7.25 -17.09 -5.27
N ASN A 312 6.89 -16.55 -4.10
CA ASN A 312 6.43 -17.32 -2.94
C ASN A 312 4.89 -17.35 -2.76
N LEU A 313 4.13 -16.71 -3.68
CA LEU A 313 2.68 -16.65 -3.60
C LEU A 313 2.08 -18.05 -3.87
N ASN A 314 1.62 -18.70 -2.81
CA ASN A 314 1.08 -20.06 -2.88
C ASN A 314 -0.44 -20.15 -2.65
N SER A 315 -1.06 -19.08 -2.14
CA SER A 315 -2.50 -19.05 -1.87
C SER A 315 -3.11 -17.72 -2.28
N VAL A 316 -4.09 -17.77 -3.18
CA VAL A 316 -4.89 -16.62 -3.61
C VAL A 316 -6.36 -16.98 -3.48
N LYS A 317 -7.09 -16.22 -2.66
CA LYS A 317 -8.54 -16.35 -2.56
C LYS A 317 -9.21 -15.29 -3.40
N LEU A 318 -9.99 -15.73 -4.38
CA LEU A 318 -10.81 -14.89 -5.26
C LEU A 318 -12.29 -15.04 -4.87
N GLU A 319 -13.01 -13.93 -4.80
CA GLU A 319 -14.45 -13.91 -4.56
C GLU A 319 -15.23 -14.04 -5.88
N GLU A 320 -16.48 -14.50 -5.82
CA GLU A 320 -17.35 -14.72 -6.99
C GLU A 320 -17.69 -13.41 -7.77
N THR A 321 -17.26 -12.27 -7.29
CA THR A 321 -17.37 -10.96 -7.97
C THR A 321 -16.31 -10.74 -9.04
N VAL A 322 -15.19 -11.46 -8.96
CA VAL A 322 -14.09 -11.33 -9.95
C VAL A 322 -14.52 -11.94 -11.29
N ARG A 323 -14.46 -11.14 -12.34
CA ARG A 323 -14.88 -11.48 -13.71
C ARG A 323 -13.74 -11.69 -14.67
N VAL A 324 -12.63 -10.99 -14.45
CA VAL A 324 -11.51 -10.91 -15.38
C VAL A 324 -10.19 -11.10 -14.63
N ILE A 325 -9.31 -11.89 -15.20
CA ILE A 325 -7.88 -11.87 -14.90
C ILE A 325 -7.19 -11.19 -16.07
N GLU A 326 -6.66 -10.00 -15.83
CA GLU A 326 -5.98 -9.20 -16.86
C GLU A 326 -4.58 -9.76 -17.18
N LYS A 327 -3.96 -9.20 -18.21
CA LYS A 327 -2.69 -9.64 -18.79
C LYS A 327 -1.58 -9.78 -17.72
N GLY A 328 -0.91 -10.94 -17.71
CA GLY A 328 0.26 -11.19 -16.86
C GLY A 328 -0.03 -11.16 -15.35
N ALA A 329 -1.30 -11.23 -14.92
CA ALA A 329 -1.68 -11.00 -13.52
C ALA A 329 -0.94 -11.89 -12.51
N PHE A 330 -0.60 -13.13 -12.87
CA PHE A 330 0.13 -14.10 -12.05
C PHE A 330 1.46 -14.53 -12.71
N ASP A 331 2.01 -13.68 -13.57
CA ASP A 331 3.30 -13.98 -14.20
C ASP A 331 4.37 -14.33 -13.16
N ASN A 332 5.04 -15.48 -13.37
CA ASN A 332 6.11 -16.01 -12.51
C ASN A 332 5.70 -16.18 -11.03
N CYS A 333 4.42 -16.48 -10.73
CA CYS A 333 4.00 -16.96 -9.41
C CYS A 333 4.39 -18.43 -9.24
N SER A 334 5.69 -18.70 -9.11
CA SER A 334 6.26 -20.05 -9.21
C SER A 334 5.87 -20.99 -8.06
N ALA A 335 5.43 -20.49 -6.91
CA ALA A 335 4.94 -21.28 -5.79
C ALA A 335 3.43 -21.60 -5.87
N LEU A 336 2.69 -21.01 -6.84
CA LEU A 336 1.24 -21.18 -6.96
C LEU A 336 0.90 -22.58 -7.50
N ALA A 337 0.61 -23.53 -6.61
CA ALA A 337 0.32 -24.90 -6.99
C ALA A 337 -1.11 -25.12 -7.51
N THR A 338 -2.06 -24.37 -6.98
CA THR A 338 -3.47 -24.37 -7.37
C THR A 338 -4.09 -23.02 -7.17
N ILE A 339 -5.12 -22.69 -7.96
CA ILE A 339 -5.96 -21.51 -7.76
C ILE A 339 -7.41 -21.86 -8.11
N LYS A 340 -8.33 -21.52 -7.20
CA LYS A 340 -9.75 -21.66 -7.46
C LYS A 340 -10.27 -20.41 -8.17
N LEU A 341 -10.71 -20.59 -9.41
CA LEU A 341 -11.29 -19.52 -10.21
C LEU A 341 -12.80 -19.38 -9.93
N PRO A 342 -13.32 -18.14 -9.79
CA PRO A 342 -14.76 -17.89 -9.63
C PRO A 342 -15.57 -18.42 -10.81
N ARG A 343 -16.73 -19.03 -10.55
CA ARG A 343 -17.64 -19.54 -11.58
C ARG A 343 -18.17 -18.47 -12.52
N THR A 344 -18.20 -17.25 -12.04
CA THR A 344 -18.70 -16.06 -12.74
C THR A 344 -17.66 -15.43 -13.67
N MET A 345 -16.41 -15.92 -13.64
CA MET A 345 -15.31 -15.41 -14.46
C MET A 345 -15.58 -15.66 -15.94
N SER A 346 -15.34 -14.67 -16.79
CA SER A 346 -15.60 -14.72 -18.22
C SER A 346 -14.37 -14.51 -19.09
N GLU A 347 -13.25 -14.06 -18.49
CA GLU A 347 -12.05 -13.74 -19.27
C GLU A 347 -10.78 -14.00 -18.47
N ILE A 348 -9.80 -14.62 -19.15
CA ILE A 348 -8.42 -14.77 -18.70
C ILE A 348 -7.55 -14.32 -19.88
N GLN A 349 -6.86 -13.19 -19.70
CA GLN A 349 -6.07 -12.57 -20.76
C GLN A 349 -4.71 -13.25 -20.96
N SER A 350 -4.02 -12.83 -22.02
CA SER A 350 -2.73 -13.39 -22.41
C SER A 350 -1.69 -13.34 -21.28
N VAL A 351 -0.80 -14.34 -21.25
CA VAL A 351 0.29 -14.50 -20.28
C VAL A 351 -0.15 -14.48 -18.80
N ALA A 352 -1.47 -14.65 -18.50
CA ALA A 352 -2.02 -14.50 -17.14
C ALA A 352 -1.35 -15.40 -16.10
N PHE A 353 -0.94 -16.61 -16.47
CA PHE A 353 -0.22 -17.59 -15.63
C PHE A 353 1.14 -17.97 -16.24
N TRP A 354 1.74 -17.06 -17.01
CA TRP A 354 3.05 -17.31 -17.62
C TRP A 354 4.09 -17.64 -16.55
N HIS A 355 4.93 -18.66 -16.79
CA HIS A 355 5.94 -19.13 -15.81
C HIS A 355 5.40 -19.52 -14.41
N CYS A 356 4.09 -19.81 -14.25
CA CYS A 356 3.59 -20.44 -13.02
C CYS A 356 4.11 -21.87 -12.91
N SER A 357 5.41 -22.03 -12.73
CA SER A 357 6.10 -23.33 -12.82
C SER A 357 5.64 -24.36 -11.77
N GLY A 358 5.08 -23.89 -10.64
CA GLY A 358 4.51 -24.75 -9.61
C GLY A 358 3.06 -25.14 -9.81
N LEU A 359 2.36 -24.57 -10.81
CA LEU A 359 0.92 -24.85 -11.04
C LEU A 359 0.74 -26.31 -11.48
N GLN A 360 0.00 -27.10 -10.67
CA GLN A 360 -0.19 -28.53 -10.89
C GLN A 360 -1.50 -28.85 -11.56
N LYS A 361 -2.57 -28.15 -11.19
CA LYS A 361 -3.91 -28.31 -11.75
C LYS A 361 -4.68 -27.00 -11.78
N ILE A 362 -5.58 -26.87 -12.76
CA ILE A 362 -6.49 -25.74 -12.87
C ILE A 362 -7.81 -26.14 -13.54
N ALA A 363 -8.93 -25.61 -13.06
CA ALA A 363 -10.22 -25.72 -13.72
C ALA A 363 -10.65 -24.36 -14.25
N LEU A 364 -10.87 -24.30 -15.57
CA LEU A 364 -11.39 -23.07 -16.21
C LEU A 364 -12.91 -22.96 -15.98
N PRO A 365 -13.42 -21.77 -15.65
CA PRO A 365 -14.86 -21.54 -15.49
C PRO A 365 -15.67 -21.72 -16.77
N GLU A 366 -16.96 -22.07 -16.62
CA GLU A 366 -17.86 -22.41 -17.74
C GLU A 366 -18.16 -21.25 -18.72
N ASN A 367 -17.81 -20.01 -18.37
CA ASN A 367 -18.02 -18.85 -19.21
C ASN A 367 -16.78 -18.47 -20.06
N ILE A 368 -15.67 -19.20 -19.94
CA ILE A 368 -14.47 -18.94 -20.73
C ILE A 368 -14.68 -19.46 -22.16
N SER A 369 -14.54 -18.61 -23.15
CA SER A 369 -14.66 -18.96 -24.58
C SER A 369 -13.32 -19.07 -25.29
N THR A 370 -12.27 -18.44 -24.75
CA THR A 370 -10.93 -18.40 -25.35
C THR A 370 -9.87 -18.68 -24.29
N ILE A 371 -8.93 -19.55 -24.60
CA ILE A 371 -7.67 -19.68 -23.87
C ILE A 371 -6.66 -18.83 -24.61
N SER A 372 -6.32 -17.69 -24.02
CA SER A 372 -5.54 -16.65 -24.67
C SER A 372 -4.07 -17.01 -24.88
N ASN A 373 -3.38 -16.21 -25.70
CA ASN A 373 -1.97 -16.42 -26.07
C ASN A 373 -1.08 -16.56 -24.82
N GLN A 374 -0.25 -17.62 -24.80
CA GLN A 374 0.75 -17.85 -23.74
C GLN A 374 0.19 -17.91 -22.31
N THR A 375 -1.13 -18.10 -22.11
CA THR A 375 -1.77 -18.06 -20.78
C THR A 375 -1.09 -18.97 -19.77
N PHE A 376 -0.73 -20.20 -20.16
CA PHE A 376 -0.07 -21.21 -19.30
C PHE A 376 1.34 -21.57 -19.80
N GLN A 377 1.93 -20.76 -20.66
CA GLN A 377 3.27 -21.07 -21.17
C GLN A 377 4.28 -21.17 -20.01
N PHE A 378 5.14 -22.19 -20.04
CA PHE A 378 6.09 -22.56 -18.99
C PHE A 378 5.47 -22.97 -17.63
N CYS A 379 4.20 -23.37 -17.59
CA CYS A 379 3.62 -24.07 -16.42
C CYS A 379 4.13 -25.53 -16.42
N VAL A 380 5.41 -25.72 -16.13
CA VAL A 380 6.10 -27.01 -16.29
C VAL A 380 5.56 -28.14 -15.40
N SER A 381 4.89 -27.82 -14.30
CA SER A 381 4.27 -28.79 -13.37
C SER A 381 2.79 -29.04 -13.64
N LEU A 382 2.16 -28.34 -14.59
CA LEU A 382 0.74 -28.48 -14.89
C LEU A 382 0.46 -29.87 -15.46
N ARG A 383 -0.27 -30.71 -14.69
CA ARG A 383 -0.62 -32.10 -15.03
C ARG A 383 -2.04 -32.23 -15.51
N ASP A 384 -2.97 -31.54 -14.85
CA ASP A 384 -4.40 -31.68 -15.01
C ASP A 384 -5.06 -30.35 -15.33
N ILE A 385 -5.82 -30.27 -16.42
CA ILE A 385 -6.63 -29.11 -16.75
C ILE A 385 -8.06 -29.49 -17.08
N TYR A 386 -9.03 -28.79 -16.50
CA TYR A 386 -10.41 -28.80 -16.97
C TYR A 386 -10.65 -27.64 -17.93
N ILE A 387 -11.12 -27.95 -19.12
CA ILE A 387 -11.50 -27.02 -20.18
C ILE A 387 -13.01 -27.13 -20.40
N PRO A 388 -13.80 -26.07 -20.18
CA PRO A 388 -15.25 -26.14 -20.32
C PRO A 388 -15.69 -26.23 -21.78
N ALA A 389 -16.90 -26.73 -21.99
CA ALA A 389 -17.50 -26.85 -23.33
C ALA A 389 -17.71 -25.50 -24.05
N SER A 390 -17.67 -24.39 -23.31
CA SER A 390 -17.75 -23.02 -23.86
C SER A 390 -16.53 -22.62 -24.68
N VAL A 391 -15.37 -23.25 -24.48
CA VAL A 391 -14.14 -22.92 -25.19
C VAL A 391 -14.28 -23.26 -26.66
N THR A 392 -14.06 -22.24 -27.49
CA THR A 392 -14.08 -22.33 -28.97
C THR A 392 -12.74 -22.00 -29.60
N THR A 393 -11.82 -21.37 -28.84
CA THR A 393 -10.53 -20.94 -29.37
C THR A 393 -9.41 -21.20 -28.36
N ILE A 394 -8.31 -21.76 -28.84
CA ILE A 394 -7.04 -21.87 -28.09
C ILE A 394 -5.99 -21.14 -28.92
N GLU A 395 -5.46 -20.03 -28.34
CA GLU A 395 -4.50 -19.18 -29.03
C GLU A 395 -3.07 -19.72 -28.96
N SER A 396 -2.19 -19.09 -29.69
CA SER A 396 -0.79 -19.48 -29.87
C SER A 396 -0.05 -19.65 -28.54
N CYS A 397 0.75 -20.69 -28.41
CA CYS A 397 1.62 -20.97 -27.26
C CYS A 397 0.88 -21.07 -25.91
N ALA A 398 -0.46 -21.24 -25.89
CA ALA A 398 -1.25 -21.26 -24.66
C ALA A 398 -0.72 -22.25 -23.60
N PHE A 399 -0.22 -23.41 -24.03
CA PHE A 399 0.36 -24.47 -23.18
C PHE A 399 1.80 -24.83 -23.57
N ASP A 400 2.49 -23.96 -24.30
CA ASP A 400 3.88 -24.23 -24.66
C ASP A 400 4.74 -24.43 -23.41
N LYS A 401 5.62 -25.43 -23.42
CA LYS A 401 6.44 -25.82 -22.27
C LYS A 401 5.68 -26.33 -21.01
N CYS A 402 4.40 -26.71 -21.13
CA CYS A 402 3.70 -27.45 -20.08
C CYS A 402 4.13 -28.93 -20.10
N THR A 403 5.37 -29.23 -19.75
CA THR A 403 6.01 -30.53 -19.97
C THR A 403 5.41 -31.66 -19.13
N ALA A 404 4.70 -31.37 -18.04
CA ALA A 404 4.00 -32.37 -17.22
C ALA A 404 2.55 -32.59 -17.64
N LEU A 405 2.01 -31.84 -18.61
CA LEU A 405 0.59 -31.90 -18.97
C LEU A 405 0.23 -33.27 -19.53
N SER A 406 -0.53 -34.02 -18.75
CA SER A 406 -0.88 -35.43 -19.04
C SER A 406 -2.39 -35.68 -19.18
N ASN A 407 -3.22 -34.84 -18.53
CA ASN A 407 -4.67 -35.03 -18.55
C ASN A 407 -5.43 -33.78 -18.94
N VAL A 408 -6.27 -33.86 -19.95
CA VAL A 408 -7.20 -32.82 -20.36
C VAL A 408 -8.63 -33.30 -20.18
N TYR A 409 -9.33 -32.69 -19.26
CA TYR A 409 -10.75 -32.97 -18.96
C TYR A 409 -11.60 -31.93 -19.70
N PHE A 410 -12.32 -32.35 -20.73
CA PHE A 410 -13.14 -31.45 -21.54
C PHE A 410 -14.64 -31.58 -21.21
N GLY A 411 -15.31 -30.45 -20.99
CA GLY A 411 -16.73 -30.38 -20.65
C GLY A 411 -17.68 -30.76 -21.80
N GLY A 412 -17.18 -30.87 -23.01
CA GLY A 412 -17.95 -31.22 -24.20
C GLY A 412 -17.62 -32.58 -24.80
N SER A 413 -18.29 -32.89 -25.91
CA SER A 413 -18.02 -34.11 -26.68
C SER A 413 -16.72 -34.01 -27.50
N LYS A 414 -16.21 -35.17 -27.96
CA LYS A 414 -15.07 -35.23 -28.88
C LYS A 414 -15.31 -34.37 -30.14
N ALA A 415 -16.50 -34.45 -30.74
CA ALA A 415 -16.83 -33.66 -31.93
C ALA A 415 -16.73 -32.15 -31.67
N LYS A 416 -17.10 -31.68 -30.48
CA LYS A 416 -16.95 -30.28 -30.10
C LYS A 416 -15.50 -29.90 -29.87
N TRP A 417 -14.69 -30.78 -29.30
CA TRP A 417 -13.24 -30.58 -29.19
C TRP A 417 -12.60 -30.41 -30.58
N ASP A 418 -12.94 -31.28 -31.51
CA ASP A 418 -12.40 -31.28 -32.86
C ASP A 418 -12.78 -30.01 -33.66
N SER A 419 -13.80 -29.25 -33.19
CA SER A 419 -14.22 -27.96 -33.77
C SER A 419 -13.54 -26.74 -33.16
N ILE A 420 -12.71 -26.90 -32.10
CA ILE A 420 -12.00 -25.78 -31.48
C ILE A 420 -10.98 -25.20 -32.49
N LEU A 421 -11.03 -23.87 -32.66
CA LEU A 421 -10.04 -23.15 -33.45
C LEU A 421 -8.72 -23.08 -32.70
N ILE A 422 -7.69 -23.68 -33.28
CA ILE A 422 -6.33 -23.65 -32.75
C ILE A 422 -5.50 -22.72 -33.62
N SER A 423 -5.00 -21.63 -33.03
CA SER A 423 -4.20 -20.64 -33.76
C SER A 423 -2.86 -21.22 -34.22
N ALA A 424 -2.41 -20.80 -35.40
CA ALA A 424 -1.09 -21.15 -35.94
C ALA A 424 0.01 -20.68 -34.94
N GLY A 425 0.91 -21.57 -34.59
CA GLY A 425 1.93 -21.31 -33.55
C GLY A 425 1.86 -22.31 -32.40
N MET A 426 1.19 -23.43 -32.64
CA MET A 426 1.08 -24.64 -31.80
C MET A 426 0.94 -24.38 -30.29
N PRO A 427 -0.29 -24.37 -29.74
CA PRO A 427 -0.53 -24.12 -28.32
C PRO A 427 0.10 -25.17 -27.41
N PHE A 428 0.50 -26.34 -27.94
CA PHE A 428 1.04 -27.50 -27.21
C PHE A 428 2.45 -27.93 -27.70
N TYR A 429 3.29 -26.99 -28.16
CA TYR A 429 4.58 -27.31 -28.80
C TYR A 429 5.77 -27.10 -27.86
N ASP A 430 6.68 -28.10 -27.80
CA ASP A 430 8.00 -27.98 -27.20
C ASP A 430 9.06 -27.67 -28.26
N THR A 431 9.52 -26.41 -28.34
CA THR A 431 10.54 -25.98 -29.29
C THR A 431 11.98 -26.32 -28.88
N TYR A 432 12.20 -26.79 -27.65
CA TYR A 432 13.57 -26.93 -27.11
C TYR A 432 14.37 -28.08 -27.75
N ASN A 433 13.72 -29.15 -28.22
CA ASN A 433 14.41 -30.32 -28.77
C ASN A 433 14.13 -30.58 -30.25
N GLY A 434 13.50 -29.68 -31.00
CA GLY A 434 13.18 -29.88 -32.42
C GLY A 434 12.19 -31.01 -32.71
N ASN A 435 11.73 -31.73 -31.71
CA ASN A 435 10.78 -32.80 -31.83
C ASN A 435 9.34 -32.27 -31.77
N LYS A 436 8.58 -32.52 -32.80
CA LYS A 436 7.13 -32.30 -32.88
C LYS A 436 6.43 -33.26 -31.90
N TYR A 437 6.43 -32.97 -30.64
CA TYR A 437 5.46 -33.58 -29.74
C TYR A 437 4.13 -32.84 -29.91
N LEU A 438 3.39 -33.23 -30.91
CA LEU A 438 1.94 -33.10 -30.82
C LEU A 438 1.54 -33.91 -29.59
N THR A 439 1.41 -33.21 -28.45
CA THR A 439 0.89 -33.78 -27.21
C THR A 439 -0.50 -34.39 -27.35
N THR A 440 -1.06 -34.38 -28.56
CA THR A 440 -2.32 -35.02 -28.92
C THR A 440 -2.27 -36.53 -28.75
N ASP A 441 -1.11 -37.18 -28.86
CA ASP A 441 -1.00 -38.65 -28.79
C ASP A 441 -0.56 -39.18 -27.41
N ILE A 442 -0.06 -38.30 -26.53
CA ILE A 442 0.46 -38.69 -25.21
C ILE A 442 -0.50 -38.26 -24.07
N MET A 443 -1.39 -37.25 -24.31
CA MET A 443 -2.32 -36.79 -23.29
C MET A 443 -3.58 -37.65 -23.23
N ASN A 444 -3.95 -38.07 -22.01
CA ASN A 444 -5.27 -38.65 -21.74
C ASN A 444 -6.35 -37.55 -21.91
N ARG A 445 -7.36 -37.84 -22.72
CA ARG A 445 -8.49 -36.93 -22.94
C ARG A 445 -9.77 -37.57 -22.43
N TYR A 446 -10.45 -36.80 -21.57
CA TYR A 446 -11.70 -37.24 -20.94
C TYR A 446 -12.83 -36.31 -21.40
N TRP A 447 -13.86 -36.88 -22.04
CA TRP A 447 -14.97 -36.11 -22.63
C TRP A 447 -16.14 -36.01 -21.66
N ASN A 448 -16.96 -34.96 -21.82
CA ASN A 448 -18.17 -34.73 -21.02
C ASN A 448 -17.88 -34.68 -19.49
N GLN A 449 -16.76 -34.08 -19.13
CA GLN A 449 -16.31 -33.99 -17.74
C GLN A 449 -16.83 -32.69 -17.07
N THR A 450 -16.63 -32.60 -15.79
CA THR A 450 -16.92 -31.40 -14.96
C THR A 450 -15.67 -30.99 -14.21
N ALA A 451 -15.65 -29.76 -13.66
CA ALA A 451 -14.55 -29.30 -12.81
C ALA A 451 -14.31 -30.24 -11.62
N ALA A 452 -15.37 -30.88 -11.08
CA ALA A 452 -15.27 -31.86 -10.02
C ALA A 452 -14.44 -33.11 -10.41
N SER A 453 -14.31 -33.41 -11.71
CA SER A 453 -13.48 -34.52 -12.21
C SER A 453 -12.00 -34.40 -11.86
N ILE A 454 -11.52 -33.19 -11.58
CA ILE A 454 -10.15 -32.92 -11.14
C ILE A 454 -10.08 -32.40 -9.70
N GLY A 455 -11.17 -32.56 -8.93
CA GLY A 455 -11.21 -32.19 -7.52
C GLY A 455 -11.27 -30.69 -7.27
N TYR A 456 -12.14 -29.95 -8.02
CA TYR A 456 -12.48 -28.52 -7.83
C TYR A 456 -13.92 -28.31 -7.39
#